data_6a7d6cf675a041ec343128c7aa20f411
#
_entry.id   6a7d6cf675a041ec343128c7aa20f411
#
_cell.length_a   1.000
_cell.length_b   1.000
_cell.length_c   1.000
_cell.angle_alpha   90.00
_cell.angle_beta   90.00
_cell.angle_gamma   90.00
#
_symmetry.space_group_name_H-M   'P 1'
#
loop_
_entity.id
_entity.type
_entity.pdbx_description
1 polymer ?
#
loop_
_entity_poly.entity_id
_entity_poly.type
_entity_poly.pdbx_seq_one_letter_code
_entity_poly.pdbx_strand_id
1 'polypeptide(L)'
;EFLYDNGAVCLQKFGIGGSLPSYKGVHKLDVENGIFPEYFISWTSEDGLLKIAGMSDIVIKNGDEVIIGDWKTNAEIKTKGYYDSKTKKTQCMRFPFNKIPDVNFYHYSLQLSLYMWLLQQQYPNIKCGGIFIWHIDHDGNETKYDCPYLKDEIEKMLKHYKITFTEDRKTHK
;
A
#
# COMPACT_ATOMS: atom_id res chain seq x y z
N GLU A 1 2.50 -0.26 20.87
CA GLU A 1 3.67 -0.88 21.53
C GLU A 1 3.67 -2.41 21.35
N PHE A 2 2.56 -3.12 21.62
CA PHE A 2 2.43 -4.57 21.43
C PHE A 2 2.69 -5.04 19.98
N LEU A 3 2.19 -4.33 18.97
CA LEU A 3 2.43 -4.60 17.54
C LEU A 3 3.89 -4.30 17.15
N TYR A 4 4.55 -3.44 17.87
CA TYR A 4 5.94 -3.06 17.65
C TYR A 4 6.94 -4.12 18.04
N ASP A 5 6.83 -4.63 19.28
CA ASP A 5 7.76 -5.62 19.81
C ASP A 5 7.54 -6.99 19.15
N ASN A 6 6.30 -7.28 18.75
CA ASN A 6 5.95 -8.50 18.02
C ASN A 6 6.08 -8.36 16.50
N GLY A 7 6.14 -7.16 15.93
CA GLY A 7 6.31 -6.94 14.50
C GLY A 7 7.58 -7.60 13.95
N ALA A 8 8.71 -7.47 14.64
CA ALA A 8 9.96 -8.14 14.26
C ALA A 8 9.85 -9.67 14.40
N VAL A 9 9.18 -10.17 15.45
CA VAL A 9 8.95 -11.60 15.69
C VAL A 9 7.99 -12.16 14.63
N CYS A 10 6.95 -11.40 14.30
CA CYS A 10 6.01 -11.77 13.26
C CYS A 10 6.67 -11.83 11.88
N LEU A 11 7.49 -10.86 11.52
CA LEU A 11 8.23 -10.86 10.26
C LEU A 11 9.15 -12.07 10.14
N GLN A 12 9.76 -12.52 11.24
CA GLN A 12 10.58 -13.74 11.29
C GLN A 12 9.77 -15.00 10.98
N LYS A 13 8.54 -15.11 11.52
CA LYS A 13 7.64 -16.26 11.22
C LYS A 13 7.37 -16.43 9.73
N PHE A 14 7.38 -15.34 8.96
CA PHE A 14 7.12 -15.37 7.52
C PHE A 14 8.40 -15.26 6.67
N GLY A 15 9.57 -15.38 7.28
CA GLY A 15 10.86 -15.29 6.59
C GLY A 15 11.17 -13.91 6.02
N ILE A 16 10.51 -12.87 6.53
CA ILE A 16 10.67 -11.49 6.07
C ILE A 16 11.55 -10.73 7.07
N GLY A 17 12.59 -10.07 6.58
CA GLY A 17 13.42 -9.14 7.35
C GLY A 17 14.52 -9.79 8.19
N GLY A 18 14.43 -11.06 8.59
CA GLY A 18 15.49 -11.74 9.35
C GLY A 18 16.00 -10.95 10.55
N SER A 19 17.32 -10.74 10.63
CA SER A 19 18.01 -9.96 11.67
C SER A 19 18.21 -8.48 11.28
N LEU A 20 17.35 -7.90 10.43
CA LEU A 20 17.49 -6.51 10.00
C LEU A 20 17.31 -5.54 11.17
N PRO A 21 18.11 -4.46 11.24
CA PRO A 21 17.92 -3.43 12.26
C PRO A 21 16.61 -2.69 12.08
N SER A 22 15.95 -2.33 13.18
CA SER A 22 14.72 -1.54 13.20
C SER A 22 15.02 -0.05 13.43
N TYR A 23 14.44 0.81 12.60
CA TYR A 23 14.61 2.27 12.61
C TYR A 23 13.29 2.96 12.90
N LYS A 24 12.87 2.97 14.17
CA LYS A 24 11.64 3.67 14.61
C LYS A 24 11.78 5.19 14.46
N GLY A 25 10.76 5.83 13.90
CA GLY A 25 10.74 7.31 13.74
C GLY A 25 11.68 7.84 12.66
N VAL A 26 12.31 6.96 11.88
CA VAL A 26 13.13 7.33 10.72
C VAL A 26 12.27 7.22 9.45
N HIS A 27 12.15 8.31 8.70
CA HIS A 27 11.33 8.40 7.49
C HIS A 27 12.18 8.63 6.22
N LYS A 28 13.40 8.05 6.22
CA LYS A 28 14.33 8.07 5.08
C LYS A 28 14.91 6.69 4.87
N LEU A 29 15.00 6.26 3.62
CA LEU A 29 15.57 4.96 3.24
C LEU A 29 17.06 5.08 2.87
N ASP A 30 17.83 5.84 3.66
CA ASP A 30 19.24 6.14 3.38
C ASP A 30 20.20 5.00 3.78
N VAL A 31 19.68 3.99 4.48
CA VAL A 31 20.46 2.81 4.87
C VAL A 31 20.29 1.68 3.86
N GLU A 32 21.26 0.79 3.77
CA GLU A 32 21.24 -0.35 2.86
C GLU A 32 20.12 -1.34 3.23
N ASN A 33 20.00 -1.67 4.52
CA ASN A 33 19.05 -2.65 5.03
C ASN A 33 18.38 -2.14 6.30
N GLY A 34 17.09 -2.39 6.44
CA GLY A 34 16.39 -2.01 7.68
C GLY A 34 14.89 -2.22 7.64
N ILE A 35 14.31 -2.18 8.83
CA ILE A 35 12.86 -2.21 9.07
C ILE A 35 12.46 -0.84 9.59
N PHE A 36 11.47 -0.23 8.96
CA PHE A 36 10.98 1.11 9.27
C PHE A 36 9.50 1.03 9.64
N PRO A 37 9.18 0.92 10.93
CA PRO A 37 7.80 0.95 11.39
C PRO A 37 7.19 2.34 11.25
N GLU A 38 5.87 2.43 11.01
CA GLU A 38 5.11 3.68 10.91
C GLU A 38 5.77 4.70 9.96
N TYR A 39 6.17 4.22 8.78
CA TYR A 39 6.92 5.01 7.82
C TYR A 39 6.03 6.05 7.15
N PHE A 40 6.31 7.33 7.39
CA PHE A 40 5.61 8.44 6.76
C PHE A 40 6.10 8.65 5.32
N ILE A 41 5.15 8.75 4.39
CA ILE A 41 5.40 8.93 2.96
C ILE A 41 4.67 10.18 2.51
N SER A 42 5.34 11.08 1.80
CA SER A 42 4.71 12.24 1.17
C SER A 42 5.31 12.51 -0.19
N TRP A 43 4.50 13.01 -1.10
CA TRP A 43 4.95 13.35 -2.44
C TRP A 43 4.13 14.51 -3.00
N THR A 44 4.77 15.36 -3.78
CA THR A 44 4.13 16.44 -4.52
C THR A 44 4.49 16.31 -5.99
N SER A 45 3.50 16.38 -6.88
CA SER A 45 3.75 16.38 -8.33
C SER A 45 4.59 17.58 -8.75
N GLU A 46 5.34 17.48 -9.85
CA GLU A 46 6.23 18.54 -10.36
C GLU A 46 5.50 19.87 -10.56
N ASP A 47 4.23 19.83 -11.00
CA ASP A 47 3.39 21.00 -11.18
C ASP A 47 2.72 21.49 -9.87
N GLY A 48 2.95 20.81 -8.74
CA GLY A 48 2.38 21.13 -7.44
C GLY A 48 0.86 20.90 -7.30
N LEU A 49 0.21 20.31 -8.31
CA LEU A 49 -1.25 20.10 -8.32
C LEU A 49 -1.68 18.97 -7.40
N LEU A 50 -0.90 17.90 -7.35
CA LEU A 50 -1.16 16.75 -6.48
C LEU A 50 -0.20 16.77 -5.31
N LYS A 51 -0.77 16.68 -4.10
CA LYS A 51 -0.03 16.53 -2.85
C LYS A 51 -0.62 15.33 -2.13
N ILE A 52 0.18 14.30 -1.93
CA ILE A 52 -0.25 13.03 -1.35
C ILE A 52 0.65 12.72 -0.17
N ALA A 53 0.04 12.31 0.94
CA ALA A 53 0.75 11.84 2.11
C ALA A 53 0.02 10.64 2.71
N GLY A 54 0.76 9.77 3.37
CA GLY A 54 0.23 8.63 4.09
C GLY A 54 1.29 8.03 4.99
N MET A 55 0.92 6.98 5.70
CA MET A 55 1.80 6.24 6.58
C MET A 55 1.60 4.74 6.33
N SER A 56 2.69 4.04 6.09
CA SER A 56 2.70 2.57 6.04
C SER A 56 3.07 2.04 7.42
N ASP A 57 2.37 1.00 7.88
CA ASP A 57 2.67 0.40 9.18
C ASP A 57 4.09 -0.16 9.20
N ILE A 58 4.57 -0.68 8.07
CA ILE A 58 5.93 -1.16 7.94
C ILE A 58 6.48 -1.00 6.53
N VAL A 59 7.72 -0.56 6.44
CA VAL A 59 8.56 -0.61 5.25
C VAL A 59 9.82 -1.39 5.57
N ILE A 60 10.18 -2.35 4.73
CA ILE A 60 11.38 -3.17 4.87
C ILE A 60 12.25 -2.93 3.65
N LYS A 61 13.50 -2.57 3.88
CA LYS A 61 14.49 -2.38 2.82
C LYS A 61 15.60 -3.43 2.93
N ASN A 62 15.91 -4.07 1.82
CA ASN A 62 17.02 -5.00 1.70
C ASN A 62 17.73 -4.76 0.36
N GLY A 63 18.85 -4.04 0.40
CA GLY A 63 19.49 -3.52 -0.79
C GLY A 63 18.56 -2.59 -1.58
N ASP A 64 18.35 -2.91 -2.84
CA ASP A 64 17.42 -2.18 -3.72
C ASP A 64 15.96 -2.59 -3.56
N GLU A 65 15.68 -3.71 -2.89
CA GLU A 65 14.33 -4.20 -2.73
C GLU A 65 13.66 -3.56 -1.51
N VAL A 66 12.39 -3.16 -1.71
CA VAL A 66 11.54 -2.62 -0.67
C VAL A 66 10.24 -3.42 -0.61
N ILE A 67 9.88 -3.84 0.59
CA ILE A 67 8.62 -4.49 0.90
C ILE A 67 7.78 -3.55 1.77
N ILE A 68 6.49 -3.44 1.47
CA ILE A 68 5.54 -2.65 2.25
C ILE A 68 4.48 -3.57 2.84
N GLY A 69 4.16 -3.36 4.11
CA GLY A 69 3.13 -4.12 4.80
C GLY A 69 2.22 -3.26 5.65
N ASP A 70 1.05 -3.81 5.93
CA ASP A 70 0.04 -3.15 6.73
C ASP A 70 -0.72 -4.17 7.57
N TRP A 71 -1.06 -3.82 8.83
CA TRP A 71 -1.82 -4.66 9.76
C TRP A 71 -3.31 -4.37 9.65
N LYS A 72 -4.11 -5.41 9.60
CA LYS A 72 -5.56 -5.30 9.58
C LYS A 72 -6.18 -6.20 10.64
N THR A 73 -7.12 -5.64 11.40
CA THR A 73 -7.83 -6.33 12.50
C THR A 73 -9.34 -6.41 12.27
N ASN A 74 -9.79 -6.21 11.03
CA ASN A 74 -11.20 -6.33 10.68
C ASN A 74 -11.66 -7.79 10.69
N ALA A 75 -12.98 -8.03 10.69
CA ALA A 75 -13.54 -9.37 10.85
C ALA A 75 -13.05 -10.37 9.79
N GLU A 76 -12.91 -9.94 8.53
CA GLU A 76 -12.39 -10.80 7.46
C GLU A 76 -11.73 -9.99 6.33
N ILE A 77 -10.86 -10.64 5.57
CA ILE A 77 -10.32 -10.14 4.31
C ILE A 77 -11.04 -10.83 3.16
N LYS A 78 -11.92 -10.11 2.47
CA LYS A 78 -12.64 -10.58 1.28
C LYS A 78 -11.76 -10.40 0.05
N THR A 79 -11.45 -11.50 -0.62
CA THR A 79 -10.63 -11.52 -1.84
C THR A 79 -11.46 -11.66 -3.12
N LYS A 80 -12.73 -12.06 -3.01
CA LYS A 80 -13.65 -12.27 -4.14
C LYS A 80 -14.80 -11.27 -4.07
N GLY A 81 -15.04 -10.58 -5.19
CA GLY A 81 -16.17 -9.67 -5.34
C GLY A 81 -17.51 -10.40 -5.35
N TYR A 82 -18.57 -9.68 -4.97
CA TYR A 82 -19.92 -10.19 -5.10
C TYR A 82 -20.25 -10.46 -6.57
N TYR A 83 -20.68 -11.68 -6.86
CA TYR A 83 -21.14 -12.07 -8.20
C TYR A 83 -22.66 -12.03 -8.25
N ASP A 84 -23.20 -11.15 -9.10
CA ASP A 84 -24.64 -11.08 -9.34
C ASP A 84 -25.04 -12.08 -10.43
N SER A 85 -25.78 -13.11 -10.04
CA SER A 85 -26.23 -14.18 -10.93
C SER A 85 -27.24 -13.69 -12.01
N LYS A 86 -27.96 -12.58 -11.76
CA LYS A 86 -28.91 -12.02 -12.70
C LYS A 86 -28.21 -11.28 -13.82
N THR A 87 -27.24 -10.44 -13.48
CA THR A 87 -26.48 -9.65 -14.45
C THR A 87 -25.25 -10.39 -14.98
N LYS A 88 -24.90 -11.53 -14.38
CA LYS A 88 -23.68 -12.32 -14.66
C LYS A 88 -22.39 -11.47 -14.57
N LYS A 89 -22.37 -10.53 -13.63
CA LYS A 89 -21.23 -9.62 -13.43
C LYS A 89 -20.75 -9.66 -11.97
N THR A 90 -19.45 -9.50 -11.79
CA THR A 90 -18.84 -9.24 -10.49
C THR A 90 -18.94 -7.74 -10.20
N GLN A 91 -19.33 -7.39 -8.99
CA GLN A 91 -19.29 -6.00 -8.53
C GLN A 91 -17.86 -5.50 -8.51
N CYS A 92 -17.60 -4.41 -9.24
CA CYS A 92 -16.31 -3.75 -9.31
C CYS A 92 -16.39 -2.33 -8.76
N MET A 93 -15.24 -1.77 -8.43
CA MET A 93 -15.11 -0.39 -8.00
C MET A 93 -15.56 0.60 -9.09
N ARG A 94 -15.69 1.87 -8.72
CA ARG A 94 -15.96 2.95 -9.69
C ARG A 94 -14.69 3.29 -10.48
N PHE A 95 -14.89 3.97 -11.61
CA PHE A 95 -13.78 4.52 -12.40
C PHE A 95 -12.84 5.37 -11.51
N PRO A 96 -11.52 5.28 -11.63
CA PRO A 96 -10.76 4.58 -12.68
C PRO A 96 -10.51 3.07 -12.43
N PHE A 97 -11.04 2.49 -11.36
CA PHE A 97 -10.79 1.11 -10.92
C PHE A 97 -11.92 0.13 -11.31
N ASN A 98 -12.67 0.44 -12.35
CA ASN A 98 -13.88 -0.29 -12.76
C ASN A 98 -13.66 -1.73 -13.26
N LYS A 99 -12.41 -2.21 -13.25
CA LYS A 99 -12.05 -3.61 -13.54
C LYS A 99 -11.60 -4.38 -12.29
N ILE A 100 -11.53 -3.70 -11.15
CA ILE A 100 -11.07 -4.28 -9.88
C ILE A 100 -12.30 -4.62 -9.04
N PRO A 101 -12.41 -5.83 -8.47
CA PRO A 101 -13.50 -6.18 -7.57
C PRO A 101 -13.59 -5.23 -6.37
N ASP A 102 -14.82 -4.84 -6.02
CA ASP A 102 -15.08 -3.93 -4.91
C ASP A 102 -15.11 -4.70 -3.58
N VAL A 103 -13.92 -5.02 -3.07
CA VAL A 103 -13.71 -5.71 -1.80
C VAL A 103 -12.51 -5.14 -1.06
N ASN A 104 -12.48 -5.32 0.27
CA ASN A 104 -11.46 -4.72 1.13
C ASN A 104 -10.03 -5.13 0.78
N PHE A 105 -9.79 -6.37 0.33
CA PHE A 105 -8.47 -6.81 -0.14
C PHE A 105 -7.90 -5.90 -1.23
N TYR A 106 -8.71 -5.56 -2.24
CA TYR A 106 -8.24 -4.69 -3.34
C TYR A 106 -8.17 -3.21 -2.93
N HIS A 107 -9.01 -2.74 -2.00
CA HIS A 107 -8.86 -1.41 -1.42
C HIS A 107 -7.51 -1.26 -0.72
N TYR A 108 -7.14 -2.23 0.11
CA TYR A 108 -5.83 -2.25 0.78
C TYR A 108 -4.68 -2.41 -0.21
N SER A 109 -4.83 -3.28 -1.21
CA SER A 109 -3.81 -3.45 -2.26
C SER A 109 -3.55 -2.16 -3.03
N LEU A 110 -4.60 -1.38 -3.34
CA LEU A 110 -4.46 -0.07 -3.99
C LEU A 110 -3.78 0.95 -3.06
N GLN A 111 -4.15 1.00 -1.79
CA GLN A 111 -3.52 1.89 -0.80
C GLN A 111 -2.01 1.62 -0.71
N LEU A 112 -1.62 0.37 -0.53
CA LEU A 112 -0.22 -0.03 -0.41
C LEU A 112 0.53 0.13 -1.74
N SER A 113 -0.13 -0.12 -2.87
CA SER A 113 0.43 0.16 -4.20
C SER A 113 0.72 1.64 -4.40
N LEU A 114 -0.15 2.52 -3.91
CA LEU A 114 0.11 3.96 -3.93
C LEU A 114 1.35 4.29 -3.10
N TYR A 115 1.49 3.74 -1.90
CA TYR A 115 2.66 3.97 -1.06
C TYR A 115 3.97 3.48 -1.73
N MET A 116 3.95 2.29 -2.33
CA MET A 116 5.09 1.78 -3.09
C MET A 116 5.43 2.71 -4.27
N TRP A 117 4.42 3.15 -5.02
CA TRP A 117 4.63 4.08 -6.12
C TRP A 117 5.24 5.40 -5.65
N LEU A 118 4.74 5.98 -4.55
CA LEU A 118 5.29 7.22 -3.95
C LEU A 118 6.74 7.05 -3.50
N LEU A 119 7.09 5.92 -2.90
CA LEU A 119 8.48 5.61 -2.54
C LEU A 119 9.37 5.53 -3.76
N GLN A 120 8.91 4.93 -4.86
CA GLN A 120 9.66 4.85 -6.11
C GLN A 120 9.85 6.22 -6.78
N GLN A 121 8.97 7.20 -6.53
CA GLN A 121 9.19 8.59 -6.98
C GLN A 121 10.31 9.27 -6.17
N GLN A 122 10.42 8.97 -4.88
CA GLN A 122 11.45 9.55 -4.00
C GLN A 122 12.80 8.84 -4.16
N TYR A 123 12.77 7.53 -4.41
CA TYR A 123 13.94 6.66 -4.52
C TYR A 123 13.86 5.84 -5.81
N PRO A 124 14.23 6.42 -6.96
CA PRO A 124 14.03 5.79 -8.28
C PRO A 124 14.71 4.42 -8.47
N ASN A 125 15.73 4.13 -7.67
CA ASN A 125 16.50 2.89 -7.76
C ASN A 125 15.86 1.72 -7.02
N ILE A 126 14.82 1.97 -6.18
CA ILE A 126 14.20 0.89 -5.43
C ILE A 126 13.26 0.06 -6.30
N LYS A 127 13.23 -1.24 -6.00
CA LYS A 127 12.36 -2.24 -6.63
C LYS A 127 11.31 -2.69 -5.64
N CYS A 128 10.11 -2.97 -6.12
CA CYS A 128 9.08 -3.58 -5.30
C CYS A 128 9.44 -5.04 -5.03
N GLY A 129 9.86 -5.35 -3.82
CA GLY A 129 10.11 -6.72 -3.35
C GLY A 129 8.85 -7.44 -2.89
N GLY A 130 7.76 -6.68 -2.66
CA GLY A 130 6.48 -7.23 -2.26
C GLY A 130 5.59 -6.22 -1.55
N ILE A 131 4.31 -6.54 -1.53
CA ILE A 131 3.28 -5.81 -0.77
C ILE A 131 2.44 -6.85 -0.04
N PHE A 132 2.17 -6.65 1.24
CA PHE A 132 1.38 -7.61 2.00
C PHE A 132 0.44 -6.95 3.02
N ILE A 133 -0.62 -7.66 3.34
CA ILE A 133 -1.50 -7.40 4.47
C ILE A 133 -1.28 -8.50 5.49
N TRP A 134 -1.13 -8.09 6.75
CA TRP A 134 -1.13 -8.99 7.89
C TRP A 134 -2.46 -8.85 8.62
N HIS A 135 -3.27 -9.86 8.50
CA HIS A 135 -4.59 -9.88 9.12
C HIS A 135 -4.54 -10.66 10.42
N ILE A 136 -5.05 -10.05 11.48
CA ILE A 136 -5.26 -10.69 12.79
C ILE A 136 -6.77 -10.66 13.03
N ASP A 137 -7.40 -11.83 13.07
CA ASP A 137 -8.84 -11.94 13.33
C ASP A 137 -9.19 -11.76 14.82
N HIS A 138 -10.48 -11.82 15.13
CA HIS A 138 -10.96 -11.67 16.51
C HIS A 138 -10.53 -12.78 17.46
N ASP A 139 -10.16 -13.94 16.93
CA ASP A 139 -9.66 -15.09 17.70
C ASP A 139 -8.13 -15.05 17.85
N GLY A 140 -7.48 -14.04 17.26
CA GLY A 140 -6.03 -13.86 17.28
C GLY A 140 -5.29 -14.72 16.24
N ASN A 141 -6.01 -15.30 15.27
CA ASN A 141 -5.36 -16.03 14.19
C ASN A 141 -4.74 -15.05 13.21
N GLU A 142 -3.52 -15.31 12.82
CA GLU A 142 -2.72 -14.48 11.93
C GLU A 142 -2.69 -15.05 10.52
N THR A 143 -2.98 -14.23 9.52
CA THR A 143 -2.92 -14.61 8.10
C THR A 143 -2.23 -13.52 7.30
N LYS A 144 -1.20 -13.90 6.54
CA LYS A 144 -0.53 -13.01 5.59
C LYS A 144 -1.18 -13.14 4.21
N TYR A 145 -1.55 -12.02 3.63
CA TYR A 145 -2.04 -11.91 2.26
C TYR A 145 -1.02 -11.18 1.41
N ASP A 146 -0.48 -11.82 0.40
CA ASP A 146 0.35 -11.16 -0.61
C ASP A 146 -0.56 -10.37 -1.55
N CYS A 147 -0.28 -9.07 -1.68
CA CYS A 147 -1.06 -8.16 -2.50
C CYS A 147 -0.39 -7.92 -3.85
N PRO A 148 -1.15 -7.77 -4.93
CA PRO A 148 -0.59 -7.36 -6.22
C PRO A 148 -0.12 -5.91 -6.14
N TYR A 149 1.01 -5.60 -6.78
CA TYR A 149 1.42 -4.22 -7.03
C TYR A 149 0.66 -3.66 -8.24
N LEU A 150 -0.37 -2.88 -7.96
CA LEU A 150 -1.31 -2.31 -8.95
C LEU A 150 -0.78 -0.97 -9.50
N LYS A 151 0.44 -0.97 -10.03
CA LYS A 151 1.15 0.23 -10.49
C LYS A 151 0.38 0.97 -11.57
N ASP A 152 -0.08 0.25 -12.59
CA ASP A 152 -0.79 0.84 -13.74
C ASP A 152 -2.11 1.49 -13.31
N GLU A 153 -2.80 0.89 -12.36
CA GLU A 153 -4.03 1.42 -11.78
C GLU A 153 -3.77 2.70 -10.99
N ILE A 154 -2.68 2.75 -10.23
CA ILE A 154 -2.26 3.97 -9.51
C ILE A 154 -1.93 5.08 -10.50
N GLU A 155 -1.18 4.81 -11.56
CA GLU A 155 -0.84 5.81 -12.58
C GLU A 155 -2.08 6.32 -13.31
N LYS A 156 -3.04 5.46 -13.63
CA LYS A 156 -4.35 5.87 -14.20
C LYS A 156 -5.13 6.77 -13.24
N MET A 157 -5.18 6.41 -11.97
CA MET A 157 -5.83 7.21 -10.94
C MET A 157 -5.23 8.60 -10.83
N LEU A 158 -3.90 8.69 -10.70
CA LEU A 158 -3.21 9.97 -10.58
C LEU A 158 -3.41 10.85 -11.80
N LYS A 159 -3.37 10.28 -13.00
CA LYS A 159 -3.65 10.98 -14.26
C LYS A 159 -5.09 11.50 -14.29
N HIS A 160 -6.05 10.70 -13.87
CA HIS A 160 -7.47 11.09 -13.81
C HIS A 160 -7.68 12.27 -12.86
N TYR A 161 -7.16 12.21 -11.64
CA TYR A 161 -7.27 13.30 -10.67
C TYR A 161 -6.57 14.58 -11.15
N LYS A 162 -5.42 14.47 -11.79
CA LYS A 162 -4.72 15.62 -12.36
C LYS A 162 -5.58 16.35 -13.40
N ILE A 163 -6.25 15.62 -14.30
CA ILE A 163 -7.16 16.19 -15.30
C ILE A 163 -8.34 16.88 -14.62
N THR A 164 -8.99 16.21 -13.66
CA THR A 164 -10.15 16.74 -12.93
C THR A 164 -9.80 18.04 -12.21
N PHE A 165 -8.70 18.08 -11.45
CA PHE A 165 -8.25 19.29 -10.76
C PHE A 165 -7.91 20.45 -11.71
N THR A 166 -7.42 20.14 -12.92
CA THR A 166 -7.10 21.16 -13.93
C THR A 166 -8.37 21.77 -14.52
N GLU A 167 -9.39 20.95 -14.73
CA GLU A 167 -10.70 21.41 -15.24
C GLU A 167 -11.46 22.24 -14.22
N ASP A 168 -11.51 21.81 -12.96
CA ASP A 168 -12.17 22.55 -11.88
C ASP A 168 -11.58 23.95 -11.68
N ARG A 169 -10.26 24.10 -11.82
CA ARG A 169 -9.60 25.41 -11.73
C ARG A 169 -9.93 26.35 -12.89
N LYS A 170 -10.30 25.81 -14.06
CA LYS A 170 -10.73 26.63 -15.21
C LYS A 170 -12.16 27.13 -15.08
N THR A 171 -13.03 26.37 -14.39
CA THR A 171 -14.43 26.72 -14.18
C THR A 171 -14.65 27.76 -13.06
N HIS A 172 -13.66 27.94 -12.19
CA HIS A 172 -13.70 28.89 -11.07
C HIS A 172 -12.86 30.17 -11.29
N LYS A 173 -12.41 30.46 -12.51
CA LYS A 173 -11.82 31.72 -12.95
C LYS A 173 -12.78 32.48 -13.86
#